data_823f30334ed83425c0fce45253f9a071
#
_entry.id   823f30334ed83425c0fce45253f9a071
#
_cell.length_a   1.000
_cell.length_b   1.000
_cell.length_c   1.000
_cell.angle_alpha   90.00
_cell.angle_beta   90.00
_cell.angle_gamma   90.00
#
_symmetry.space_group_name_H-M   'P 1'
#
loop_
_entity.id
_entity.type
_entity.pdbx_description
1 polymer ?
#
loop_
_entity_poly.entity_id
_entity_poly.type
_entity_poly.pdbx_seq_one_letter_code
_entity_poly.pdbx_strand_id
1 'polypeptide(L)'
;MMKTKLALTVLAVMISGSASAKTWVLTSAEQGTDKGNWQVNSSELKFQGKRFSIEQKVLHGGKQEGSKILEIRSQDGLTITLVPTRGMNLLRVEGFGTRLGWDSPVKEVVNPAFINLESRNGLGWLEGFNEMMVRCGYEWTGHPVNDKGRIYTLHGKAGNTPVSQLEVEVADAAPHEIRIRGLIKESTFKKADLQTWTELRYVPGSNQFSLHDVLTNHSDYPHDYEIIYHSNFSTPILEEGARFLAPMSQISPFNDYAKAGLKNWQTYQGPTKDFDEMVFNIKPLSDKDHQTLAAVVNKAGNKGASIQFDTQQLPLLTLWKNTDTLKQGYVTGIEPGTNYAYPVTIEREQKRVKQLAQGASATFDLTYTLLHNSEQVNAVEKRIQAIQGNTKIDENATPIATE
;
A
#
# COMPACT_ATOMS: atom_id res chain seq x y z
N MET A 1 66.03 -12.75 -26.92
CA MET A 1 64.89 -13.68 -27.04
C MET A 1 63.82 -13.29 -26.01
N MET A 2 62.84 -12.49 -26.39
CA MET A 2 61.71 -12.09 -25.52
C MET A 2 60.55 -13.07 -25.78
N LYS A 3 60.10 -13.76 -24.75
CA LYS A 3 58.93 -14.65 -24.79
C LYS A 3 57.67 -13.85 -24.44
N THR A 4 56.87 -13.54 -25.44
CA THR A 4 55.56 -12.94 -25.28
C THR A 4 54.57 -13.97 -24.76
N LYS A 5 53.99 -13.76 -23.57
CA LYS A 5 52.89 -14.58 -23.03
C LYS A 5 51.57 -14.02 -23.54
N LEU A 6 50.90 -14.78 -24.34
CA LEU A 6 49.52 -14.50 -24.77
C LEU A 6 48.58 -14.85 -23.63
N ALA A 7 47.90 -13.86 -23.07
CA ALA A 7 46.85 -14.08 -22.08
C ALA A 7 45.51 -14.30 -22.82
N LEU A 8 44.95 -15.48 -22.68
CA LEU A 8 43.65 -15.82 -23.21
C LEU A 8 42.56 -15.32 -22.20
N THR A 9 41.89 -14.24 -22.54
CA THR A 9 40.73 -13.75 -21.76
C THR A 9 39.53 -14.56 -22.15
N VAL A 10 39.03 -15.43 -21.27
CA VAL A 10 37.77 -16.15 -21.43
C VAL A 10 36.65 -15.18 -21.08
N LEU A 11 35.93 -14.70 -22.08
CA LEU A 11 34.70 -13.91 -21.90
C LEU A 11 33.59 -14.87 -21.50
N ALA A 12 33.23 -14.89 -20.22
CA ALA A 12 32.05 -15.59 -19.74
C ALA A 12 30.79 -14.80 -20.19
N VAL A 13 30.15 -15.29 -21.23
CA VAL A 13 28.80 -14.81 -21.61
C VAL A 13 27.83 -15.34 -20.56
N MET A 14 27.42 -14.47 -19.65
CA MET A 14 26.27 -14.73 -18.78
C MET A 14 25.01 -14.69 -19.67
N ILE A 15 24.54 -15.85 -20.07
CA ILE A 15 23.19 -16.00 -20.64
C ILE A 15 22.23 -15.79 -19.48
N SER A 16 21.68 -14.59 -19.34
CA SER A 16 20.50 -14.35 -18.53
C SER A 16 19.34 -15.04 -19.22
N GLY A 17 19.07 -16.27 -18.83
CA GLY A 17 17.88 -16.98 -19.26
C GLY A 17 16.66 -16.16 -18.84
N SER A 18 15.90 -15.62 -19.79
CA SER A 18 14.58 -15.05 -19.52
C SER A 18 13.77 -16.16 -18.86
N ALA A 19 13.38 -15.97 -17.60
CA ALA A 19 12.49 -16.90 -16.93
C ALA A 19 11.20 -16.97 -17.76
N SER A 20 10.86 -18.14 -18.27
CA SER A 20 9.62 -18.36 -19.04
C SER A 20 8.44 -18.15 -18.10
N ALA A 21 7.40 -17.47 -18.57
CA ALA A 21 6.19 -17.20 -17.82
C ALA A 21 4.96 -17.21 -18.74
N LYS A 22 3.81 -17.54 -18.18
CA LYS A 22 2.52 -17.40 -18.85
C LYS A 22 1.92 -16.05 -18.49
N THR A 23 1.53 -15.30 -19.51
CA THR A 23 1.00 -13.94 -19.37
C THR A 23 -0.37 -13.82 -20.01
N TRP A 24 -1.29 -13.15 -19.31
CA TRP A 24 -2.62 -12.80 -19.79
C TRP A 24 -2.85 -11.30 -19.64
N VAL A 25 -3.25 -10.63 -20.72
CA VAL A 25 -3.76 -9.26 -20.67
C VAL A 25 -5.27 -9.34 -20.42
N LEU A 26 -5.72 -8.84 -19.27
CA LEU A 26 -7.14 -8.84 -18.88
C LEU A 26 -7.85 -7.55 -19.29
N THR A 27 -7.13 -6.42 -19.25
CA THR A 27 -7.60 -5.10 -19.66
C THR A 27 -6.50 -4.40 -20.44
N SER A 28 -6.86 -3.74 -21.53
CA SER A 28 -6.01 -2.80 -22.27
C SER A 28 -6.88 -1.76 -22.93
N ALA A 29 -6.86 -0.54 -22.43
CA ALA A 29 -7.59 0.58 -23.03
C ALA A 29 -7.08 0.89 -24.45
N GLU A 30 -5.77 0.75 -24.68
CA GLU A 30 -5.15 0.97 -25.99
C GLU A 30 -5.63 -0.04 -27.06
N GLN A 31 -5.77 -1.31 -26.67
CA GLN A 31 -6.18 -2.38 -27.57
C GLN A 31 -7.69 -2.63 -27.57
N GLY A 32 -8.46 -1.92 -26.76
CA GLY A 32 -9.88 -2.15 -26.55
C GLY A 32 -10.18 -3.53 -25.93
N THR A 33 -9.23 -4.09 -25.17
CA THR A 33 -9.37 -5.40 -24.53
C THR A 33 -10.02 -5.25 -23.16
N ASP A 34 -11.07 -6.02 -22.91
CA ASP A 34 -11.67 -6.25 -21.61
C ASP A 34 -12.20 -7.68 -21.53
N LYS A 35 -11.56 -8.50 -20.72
CA LYS A 35 -11.96 -9.92 -20.58
C LYS A 35 -13.16 -10.14 -19.66
N GLY A 36 -13.63 -9.11 -18.98
CA GLY A 36 -14.75 -9.28 -18.04
C GLY A 36 -14.42 -10.30 -16.94
N ASN A 37 -15.24 -11.35 -16.83
CA ASN A 37 -14.94 -12.50 -15.97
C ASN A 37 -13.85 -13.38 -16.61
N TRP A 38 -12.87 -13.76 -15.81
CA TRP A 38 -11.75 -14.58 -16.28
C TRP A 38 -11.17 -15.38 -15.09
N GLN A 39 -10.63 -16.57 -15.39
CA GLN A 39 -9.97 -17.40 -14.38
C GLN A 39 -8.85 -18.26 -14.98
N VAL A 40 -7.92 -18.67 -14.12
CA VAL A 40 -6.91 -19.70 -14.38
C VAL A 40 -6.59 -20.46 -13.11
N ASN A 41 -6.31 -21.76 -13.25
CA ASN A 41 -5.93 -22.65 -12.14
C ASN A 41 -4.56 -23.28 -12.38
N SER A 42 -3.80 -23.51 -11.32
CA SER A 42 -2.49 -24.17 -11.39
C SER A 42 -2.56 -25.58 -12.00
N SER A 43 -3.69 -26.31 -11.83
CA SER A 43 -3.92 -27.62 -12.43
C SER A 43 -4.04 -27.56 -13.96
N GLU A 44 -4.67 -26.52 -14.51
CA GLU A 44 -4.76 -26.32 -15.95
C GLU A 44 -3.40 -25.99 -16.56
N LEU A 45 -2.56 -25.32 -15.80
CA LEU A 45 -1.18 -25.00 -16.18
C LEU A 45 -0.23 -26.17 -16.04
N LYS A 46 -0.69 -27.26 -15.42
CA LYS A 46 0.12 -28.47 -15.11
C LYS A 46 1.33 -28.16 -14.22
N PHE A 47 1.22 -27.14 -13.38
CA PHE A 47 2.26 -26.74 -12.44
C PHE A 47 2.29 -27.68 -11.21
N GLN A 48 3.50 -27.93 -10.70
CA GLN A 48 3.71 -28.72 -9.49
C GLN A 48 3.91 -27.79 -8.29
N GLY A 49 3.58 -28.28 -7.09
CA GLY A 49 3.71 -27.51 -5.85
C GLY A 49 2.37 -27.07 -5.27
N LYS A 50 2.34 -25.93 -4.61
CA LYS A 50 1.12 -25.40 -4.00
C LYS A 50 0.08 -25.03 -5.06
N ARG A 51 -1.14 -25.54 -4.89
CA ARG A 51 -2.24 -25.20 -5.80
C ARG A 51 -2.68 -23.75 -5.58
N PHE A 52 -3.05 -23.11 -6.67
CA PHE A 52 -3.61 -21.76 -6.65
C PHE A 52 -4.64 -21.58 -7.77
N SER A 53 -5.46 -20.56 -7.61
CA SER A 53 -6.33 -20.03 -8.66
C SER A 53 -6.22 -18.52 -8.69
N ILE A 54 -6.44 -17.94 -9.87
CA ILE A 54 -6.54 -16.48 -10.07
C ILE A 54 -7.84 -16.25 -10.81
N GLU A 55 -8.70 -15.41 -10.25
CA GLU A 55 -10.03 -15.15 -10.81
C GLU A 55 -10.33 -13.67 -10.85
N GLN A 56 -10.77 -13.15 -12.01
CA GLN A 56 -11.35 -11.81 -12.15
C GLN A 56 -12.88 -11.94 -12.23
N LYS A 57 -13.57 -11.10 -11.46
CA LYS A 57 -15.03 -10.96 -11.48
C LYS A 57 -15.44 -9.52 -11.73
N VAL A 58 -16.45 -9.35 -12.57
CA VAL A 58 -17.21 -8.10 -12.67
C VAL A 58 -18.34 -8.16 -11.64
N LEU A 59 -18.43 -7.13 -10.81
CA LEU A 59 -19.46 -7.01 -9.79
C LEU A 59 -20.69 -6.30 -10.34
N HIS A 60 -21.86 -6.70 -9.87
CA HIS A 60 -23.15 -6.17 -10.31
C HIS A 60 -24.00 -5.73 -9.14
N GLY A 61 -24.91 -4.79 -9.41
CA GLY A 61 -25.88 -4.27 -8.47
C GLY A 61 -25.33 -3.17 -7.55
N GLY A 62 -26.17 -2.21 -7.21
CA GLY A 62 -25.79 -1.07 -6.38
C GLY A 62 -24.69 -0.21 -6.96
N LYS A 63 -23.92 0.45 -6.11
CA LYS A 63 -22.79 1.29 -6.51
C LYS A 63 -21.55 0.49 -6.93
N GLN A 64 -21.55 -0.84 -6.77
CA GLN A 64 -20.46 -1.70 -7.26
C GLN A 64 -20.63 -2.09 -8.75
N GLU A 65 -21.74 -1.69 -9.40
CA GLU A 65 -21.99 -2.03 -10.80
C GLU A 65 -20.79 -1.71 -11.69
N GLY A 66 -20.27 -2.74 -12.39
CA GLY A 66 -19.10 -2.62 -13.26
C GLY A 66 -17.73 -2.58 -12.56
N SER A 67 -17.69 -2.57 -11.24
CA SER A 67 -16.42 -2.74 -10.51
C SER A 67 -15.86 -4.14 -10.74
N LYS A 68 -14.53 -4.24 -10.74
CA LYS A 68 -13.84 -5.53 -10.89
C LYS A 68 -13.03 -5.83 -9.65
N ILE A 69 -13.04 -7.10 -9.27
CA ILE A 69 -12.10 -7.66 -8.31
C ILE A 69 -11.23 -8.72 -8.99
N LEU A 70 -9.97 -8.80 -8.61
CA LEU A 70 -9.06 -9.86 -9.00
C LEU A 70 -8.59 -10.57 -7.74
N GLU A 71 -8.86 -11.88 -7.63
CA GLU A 71 -8.58 -12.66 -6.46
C GLU A 71 -7.59 -13.76 -6.75
N ILE A 72 -6.51 -13.81 -5.96
CA ILE A 72 -5.56 -14.91 -5.91
C ILE A 72 -5.94 -15.77 -4.71
N ARG A 73 -6.15 -17.07 -4.89
CA ARG A 73 -6.34 -18.04 -3.81
C ARG A 73 -5.22 -19.06 -3.83
N SER A 74 -4.55 -19.25 -2.72
CA SER A 74 -3.44 -20.20 -2.61
C SER A 74 -3.73 -21.27 -1.57
N GLN A 75 -3.42 -22.50 -1.90
CA GLN A 75 -3.43 -23.60 -0.94
C GLN A 75 -2.38 -23.35 0.15
N ASP A 76 -2.78 -23.47 1.43
CA ASP A 76 -1.91 -23.25 2.60
C ASP A 76 -1.17 -21.91 2.58
N GLY A 77 -1.81 -20.89 2.02
CA GLY A 77 -1.27 -19.56 1.86
C GLY A 77 -2.34 -18.48 1.98
N LEU A 78 -2.15 -17.40 1.25
CA LEU A 78 -3.04 -16.24 1.28
C LEU A 78 -4.12 -16.33 0.19
N THR A 79 -5.28 -15.76 0.51
CA THR A 79 -6.25 -15.24 -0.45
C THR A 79 -6.07 -13.73 -0.50
N ILE A 80 -5.75 -13.18 -1.67
CA ILE A 80 -5.48 -11.75 -1.88
C ILE A 80 -6.50 -11.21 -2.87
N THR A 81 -7.26 -10.19 -2.50
CA THR A 81 -8.26 -9.56 -3.36
C THR A 81 -7.84 -8.14 -3.70
N LEU A 82 -7.60 -7.87 -5.00
CA LEU A 82 -7.32 -6.55 -5.57
C LEU A 82 -8.56 -5.95 -6.21
N VAL A 83 -8.56 -4.63 -6.38
CA VAL A 83 -9.62 -3.88 -7.06
C VAL A 83 -9.04 -3.09 -8.25
N PRO A 84 -8.96 -3.70 -9.45
CA PRO A 84 -8.40 -3.03 -10.64
C PRO A 84 -9.14 -1.75 -11.04
N THR A 85 -10.42 -1.66 -10.79
CA THR A 85 -11.24 -0.46 -11.06
C THR A 85 -11.02 0.65 -10.03
N ARG A 86 -10.26 0.39 -8.97
CA ARG A 86 -9.92 1.36 -7.91
C ARG A 86 -8.42 1.28 -7.60
N GLY A 87 -7.59 1.85 -8.47
CA GLY A 87 -6.16 2.07 -8.23
C GLY A 87 -5.35 0.82 -7.89
N MET A 88 -5.77 -0.38 -8.31
CA MET A 88 -5.14 -1.65 -7.89
C MET A 88 -5.04 -1.78 -6.36
N ASN A 89 -5.99 -1.20 -5.63
CA ASN A 89 -6.01 -1.29 -4.17
C ASN A 89 -6.22 -2.73 -3.72
N LEU A 90 -5.76 -3.03 -2.51
CA LEU A 90 -6.00 -4.31 -1.85
C LEU A 90 -7.28 -4.22 -1.01
N LEU A 91 -8.31 -4.94 -1.39
CA LEU A 91 -9.57 -4.94 -0.64
C LEU A 91 -9.40 -5.67 0.70
N ARG A 92 -8.80 -6.86 0.66
CA ARG A 92 -8.53 -7.71 1.82
C ARG A 92 -7.48 -8.76 1.51
N VAL A 93 -6.88 -9.28 2.55
CA VAL A 93 -5.99 -10.44 2.51
C VAL A 93 -6.38 -11.39 3.64
N GLU A 94 -6.54 -12.66 3.34
CA GLU A 94 -6.97 -13.68 4.30
C GLU A 94 -6.05 -14.89 4.22
N GLY A 95 -5.81 -15.56 5.35
CA GLY A 95 -5.02 -16.79 5.39
C GLY A 95 -4.69 -17.18 6.82
N PHE A 96 -4.31 -18.42 7.03
CA PHE A 96 -3.86 -18.92 8.32
C PHE A 96 -4.82 -18.63 9.48
N GLY A 97 -6.13 -18.63 9.21
CA GLY A 97 -7.17 -18.37 10.21
C GLY A 97 -7.25 -16.90 10.68
N THR A 98 -6.69 -15.96 9.92
CA THR A 98 -6.80 -14.52 10.22
C THR A 98 -6.98 -13.68 8.95
N ARG A 99 -7.20 -12.39 9.08
CA ARG A 99 -7.34 -11.48 7.95
C ARG A 99 -6.62 -10.16 8.19
N LEU A 100 -6.20 -9.53 7.10
CA LEU A 100 -5.81 -8.14 7.00
C LEU A 100 -6.94 -7.36 6.32
N GLY A 101 -7.25 -6.18 6.84
CA GLY A 101 -8.36 -5.37 6.37
C GLY A 101 -9.33 -5.03 7.49
N TRP A 102 -10.50 -4.50 7.17
CA TRP A 102 -11.45 -3.98 8.12
C TRP A 102 -12.90 -4.08 7.63
N ASP A 103 -13.85 -3.83 8.53
CA ASP A 103 -15.26 -3.81 8.24
C ASP A 103 -15.77 -2.38 8.11
N SER A 104 -15.46 -1.74 6.98
CA SER A 104 -15.98 -0.42 6.68
C SER A 104 -17.51 -0.38 6.68
N PRO A 105 -18.13 0.74 7.09
CA PRO A 105 -19.55 1.01 6.81
C PRO A 105 -19.89 0.96 5.31
N VAL A 106 -18.93 1.26 4.43
CA VAL A 106 -19.05 1.13 2.97
C VAL A 106 -18.87 -0.34 2.60
N LYS A 107 -19.97 -1.03 2.33
CA LYS A 107 -19.98 -2.48 2.10
C LYS A 107 -19.73 -2.87 0.65
N GLU A 108 -20.10 -2.01 -0.30
CA GLU A 108 -19.94 -2.25 -1.73
C GLU A 108 -18.53 -1.86 -2.18
N VAL A 109 -18.01 -2.56 -3.17
CA VAL A 109 -16.80 -2.15 -3.90
C VAL A 109 -17.23 -1.06 -4.88
N VAL A 110 -17.35 0.17 -4.39
CA VAL A 110 -17.96 1.28 -5.11
C VAL A 110 -17.19 1.58 -6.39
N ASN A 111 -17.89 1.59 -7.53
CA ASN A 111 -17.29 2.00 -8.79
C ASN A 111 -16.99 3.51 -8.75
N PRO A 112 -15.78 3.94 -9.15
CA PRO A 112 -15.40 5.36 -9.18
C PRO A 112 -16.39 6.28 -9.91
N ALA A 113 -17.15 5.76 -10.87
CA ALA A 113 -18.22 6.50 -11.58
C ALA A 113 -19.31 7.03 -10.63
N PHE A 114 -19.48 6.45 -9.45
CA PHE A 114 -20.45 6.87 -8.43
C PHE A 114 -19.82 7.73 -7.32
N ILE A 115 -18.53 8.09 -7.44
CA ILE A 115 -17.81 8.87 -6.44
C ILE A 115 -17.51 10.25 -7.00
N ASN A 116 -18.04 11.29 -6.35
CA ASN A 116 -17.61 12.66 -6.59
C ASN A 116 -16.59 13.05 -5.50
N LEU A 117 -15.31 13.08 -5.85
CA LEU A 117 -14.23 13.38 -4.91
C LEU A 117 -14.37 14.77 -4.26
N GLU A 118 -15.01 15.74 -4.94
CA GLU A 118 -15.22 17.09 -4.43
C GLU A 118 -16.44 17.21 -3.49
N SER A 119 -17.27 16.17 -3.39
CA SER A 119 -18.40 16.17 -2.46
C SER A 119 -17.93 16.38 -1.02
N ARG A 120 -18.79 16.95 -0.18
CA ARG A 120 -18.48 17.23 1.24
C ARG A 120 -17.21 18.05 1.44
N ASN A 121 -17.00 19.08 0.59
CA ASN A 121 -15.80 19.94 0.61
C ASN A 121 -14.49 19.16 0.39
N GLY A 122 -14.49 18.20 -0.54
CA GLY A 122 -13.33 17.42 -0.90
C GLY A 122 -13.19 16.09 -0.14
N LEU A 123 -14.18 15.67 0.63
CA LEU A 123 -14.20 14.42 1.39
C LEU A 123 -14.87 13.25 0.65
N GLY A 124 -15.18 13.41 -0.63
CA GLY A 124 -15.88 12.38 -1.41
C GLY A 124 -15.16 11.04 -1.51
N TRP A 125 -13.85 11.02 -1.32
CA TRP A 125 -13.03 9.82 -1.24
C TRP A 125 -13.56 8.81 -0.20
N LEU A 126 -14.12 9.29 0.92
CA LEU A 126 -14.69 8.48 1.99
C LEU A 126 -15.91 7.66 1.54
N GLU A 127 -16.60 8.05 0.46
CA GLU A 127 -17.78 7.34 -0.04
C GLU A 127 -17.44 5.97 -0.65
N GLY A 128 -16.17 5.73 -0.94
CA GLY A 128 -15.68 4.44 -1.42
C GLY A 128 -14.75 3.70 -0.47
N PHE A 129 -14.35 4.30 0.64
CA PHE A 129 -13.27 3.80 1.50
C PHE A 129 -13.62 2.50 2.24
N ASN A 130 -13.03 1.39 1.81
CA ASN A 130 -13.21 0.08 2.44
C ASN A 130 -12.02 -0.88 2.23
N GLU A 131 -10.93 -0.43 1.65
CA GLU A 131 -9.79 -1.26 1.32
C GLU A 131 -8.88 -1.54 2.52
N MET A 132 -8.22 -2.70 2.49
CA MET A 132 -7.10 -3.02 3.37
C MET A 132 -5.90 -2.11 3.09
N MET A 133 -5.62 -1.82 1.82
CA MET A 133 -4.61 -0.85 1.44
C MET A 133 -5.08 -0.06 0.22
N VAL A 134 -5.04 1.26 0.33
CA VAL A 134 -5.35 2.19 -0.75
C VAL A 134 -4.15 3.09 -1.03
N ARG A 135 -3.83 3.28 -2.32
CA ARG A 135 -2.83 4.25 -2.77
C ARG A 135 -3.43 5.65 -2.75
N CYS A 136 -2.85 6.51 -1.94
CA CYS A 136 -3.17 7.93 -1.90
C CYS A 136 -2.14 8.67 -2.76
N GLY A 137 -2.57 9.50 -3.67
CA GLY A 137 -1.69 10.21 -4.61
C GLY A 137 -2.42 10.46 -5.94
N TYR A 138 -1.70 10.78 -7.04
CA TYR A 138 -0.23 10.98 -7.13
C TYR A 138 0.16 12.46 -7.17
N GLU A 139 -0.69 13.37 -7.72
CA GLU A 139 -0.41 14.80 -7.71
C GLU A 139 -0.39 15.37 -6.27
N TRP A 140 -1.20 14.82 -5.37
CA TRP A 140 -1.28 15.18 -3.96
C TRP A 140 -1.88 14.06 -3.13
N THR A 141 -1.66 14.14 -1.81
CA THR A 141 -2.35 13.31 -0.81
C THR A 141 -2.89 14.16 0.34
N GLY A 142 -3.29 13.52 1.43
CA GLY A 142 -3.63 14.16 2.70
C GLY A 142 -4.99 14.81 2.72
N HIS A 143 -5.18 15.68 3.71
CA HIS A 143 -6.45 16.35 3.97
C HIS A 143 -6.85 17.32 2.83
N PRO A 144 -8.15 17.52 2.60
CA PRO A 144 -8.60 18.40 1.54
C PRO A 144 -8.30 19.87 1.87
N VAL A 145 -8.06 20.67 0.84
CA VAL A 145 -7.88 22.11 0.96
C VAL A 145 -8.35 22.83 -0.29
N ASN A 146 -8.90 24.03 -0.13
CA ASN A 146 -9.15 24.94 -1.24
C ASN A 146 -7.98 25.93 -1.32
N ASP A 147 -7.12 25.78 -2.31
CA ASP A 147 -6.02 26.70 -2.59
C ASP A 147 -6.36 27.55 -3.83
N LYS A 148 -6.69 28.81 -3.60
CA LYS A 148 -7.00 29.80 -4.66
C LYS A 148 -8.06 29.32 -5.66
N GLY A 149 -9.10 28.65 -5.16
CA GLY A 149 -10.22 28.16 -5.98
C GLY A 149 -9.99 26.77 -6.59
N ARG A 150 -8.84 26.13 -6.38
CA ARG A 150 -8.61 24.73 -6.68
C ARG A 150 -8.87 23.89 -5.44
N ILE A 151 -9.79 22.94 -5.54
CA ILE A 151 -10.05 21.96 -4.49
C ILE A 151 -9.05 20.81 -4.66
N TYR A 152 -8.19 20.62 -3.67
CA TYR A 152 -7.40 19.40 -3.48
C TYR A 152 -8.21 18.49 -2.59
N THR A 153 -8.64 17.37 -3.13
CA THR A 153 -9.52 16.43 -2.44
C THR A 153 -8.73 15.51 -1.51
N LEU A 154 -9.41 14.93 -0.52
CA LEU A 154 -8.81 13.96 0.40
C LEU A 154 -8.07 12.87 -0.38
N HIS A 155 -6.79 12.66 -0.05
CA HIS A 155 -5.93 11.59 -0.54
C HIS A 155 -5.75 11.47 -2.07
N GLY A 156 -6.09 12.52 -2.85
CA GLY A 156 -5.87 12.51 -4.29
C GLY A 156 -6.80 11.58 -5.07
N LYS A 157 -6.36 11.17 -6.25
CA LYS A 157 -7.19 10.44 -7.22
C LYS A 157 -6.80 8.98 -7.42
N ALA A 158 -5.54 8.61 -7.12
CA ALA A 158 -4.98 7.30 -7.47
C ALA A 158 -5.85 6.13 -7.02
N GLY A 159 -6.33 6.17 -5.76
CA GLY A 159 -7.19 5.14 -5.18
C GLY A 159 -8.57 4.98 -5.85
N ASN A 160 -8.99 5.93 -6.68
CA ASN A 160 -10.26 5.91 -7.40
C ASN A 160 -10.07 5.98 -8.94
N THR A 161 -8.87 5.67 -9.43
CA THR A 161 -8.57 5.65 -10.87
C THR A 161 -8.52 4.20 -11.36
N PRO A 162 -9.40 3.79 -12.30
CA PRO A 162 -9.34 2.47 -12.92
C PRO A 162 -8.03 2.28 -13.68
N VAL A 163 -7.49 1.05 -13.66
CA VAL A 163 -6.30 0.73 -14.47
C VAL A 163 -6.63 0.76 -15.96
N SER A 164 -5.73 1.35 -16.74
CA SER A 164 -5.81 1.34 -18.21
C SER A 164 -5.23 0.07 -18.85
N GLN A 165 -4.41 -0.66 -18.08
CA GLN A 165 -3.89 -1.98 -18.45
C GLN A 165 -3.82 -2.87 -17.23
N LEU A 166 -4.19 -4.15 -17.38
CA LEU A 166 -4.12 -5.18 -16.34
C LEU A 166 -3.54 -6.45 -16.93
N GLU A 167 -2.48 -6.93 -16.30
CA GLU A 167 -1.77 -8.14 -16.71
C GLU A 167 -1.63 -9.11 -15.52
N VAL A 168 -1.79 -10.39 -15.82
CA VAL A 168 -1.50 -11.50 -14.91
C VAL A 168 -0.36 -12.29 -15.50
N GLU A 169 0.69 -12.51 -14.73
CA GLU A 169 1.83 -13.33 -15.10
C GLU A 169 2.06 -14.43 -14.06
N VAL A 170 2.38 -15.63 -14.52
CA VAL A 170 2.76 -16.75 -13.64
C VAL A 170 4.04 -17.38 -14.17
N ALA A 171 5.09 -17.40 -13.37
CA ALA A 171 6.37 -17.98 -13.72
C ALA A 171 6.25 -19.49 -13.98
N ASP A 172 6.82 -19.98 -15.09
CA ASP A 172 6.83 -21.42 -15.42
C ASP A 172 7.70 -22.23 -14.43
N ALA A 173 8.74 -21.59 -13.89
CA ALA A 173 9.62 -22.23 -12.90
C ALA A 173 9.00 -22.20 -11.51
N ALA A 174 9.12 -23.31 -10.74
CA ALA A 174 8.77 -23.33 -9.33
C ALA A 174 9.59 -22.26 -8.56
N PRO A 175 9.01 -21.58 -7.57
CA PRO A 175 7.70 -21.82 -6.92
C PRO A 175 6.48 -21.20 -7.63
N HIS A 176 6.57 -20.88 -8.91
CA HIS A 176 5.48 -20.31 -9.74
C HIS A 176 5.01 -18.94 -9.21
N GLU A 177 5.93 -17.99 -9.06
CA GLU A 177 5.60 -16.65 -8.62
C GLU A 177 4.49 -16.05 -9.49
N ILE A 178 3.49 -15.48 -8.84
CA ILE A 178 2.38 -14.78 -9.46
C ILE A 178 2.69 -13.29 -9.44
N ARG A 179 2.56 -12.61 -10.58
CA ARG A 179 2.68 -11.15 -10.72
C ARG A 179 1.40 -10.59 -11.30
N ILE A 180 0.85 -9.61 -10.63
CA ILE A 180 -0.30 -8.86 -11.12
C ILE A 180 0.14 -7.42 -11.34
N ARG A 181 0.05 -6.94 -12.59
CA ARG A 181 0.51 -5.61 -12.98
C ARG A 181 -0.66 -4.76 -13.46
N GLY A 182 -0.72 -3.53 -13.00
CA GLY A 182 -1.74 -2.56 -13.42
C GLY A 182 -1.10 -1.21 -13.76
N LEU A 183 -1.59 -0.56 -14.82
CA LEU A 183 -1.18 0.79 -15.20
C LEU A 183 -2.25 1.80 -14.78
N ILE A 184 -1.92 2.67 -13.83
CA ILE A 184 -2.75 3.79 -13.39
C ILE A 184 -2.25 5.06 -14.09
N LYS A 185 -3.16 5.82 -14.70
CA LYS A 185 -2.82 7.08 -15.39
C LYS A 185 -3.56 8.24 -14.74
N GLU A 186 -2.80 9.19 -14.22
CA GLU A 186 -3.29 10.48 -13.76
C GLU A 186 -2.84 11.55 -14.75
N SER A 187 -3.55 11.62 -15.89
CA SER A 187 -3.23 12.49 -17.01
C SER A 187 -4.33 13.52 -17.20
N THR A 188 -3.96 14.80 -17.19
CA THR A 188 -4.89 15.92 -17.34
C THR A 188 -4.31 16.93 -18.33
N PHE A 189 -5.10 17.36 -19.31
CA PHE A 189 -4.69 18.32 -20.33
C PHE A 189 -4.06 19.58 -19.73
N LYS A 190 -2.83 19.89 -20.13
CA LYS A 190 -2.00 21.01 -19.62
C LYS A 190 -1.73 20.98 -18.10
N LYS A 191 -1.82 19.81 -17.46
CA LYS A 191 -1.55 19.61 -16.04
C LYS A 191 -0.60 18.43 -15.87
N ALA A 192 -0.89 17.51 -14.97
CA ALA A 192 -0.10 16.31 -14.77
C ALA A 192 -0.20 15.30 -15.92
N ASP A 193 0.85 14.54 -16.14
CA ASP A 193 0.85 13.24 -16.81
C ASP A 193 1.72 12.29 -16.01
N LEU A 194 1.17 11.83 -14.89
CA LEU A 194 1.78 10.89 -13.97
C LEU A 194 1.22 9.49 -14.24
N GLN A 195 2.07 8.54 -14.51
CA GLN A 195 1.67 7.16 -14.77
C GLN A 195 2.40 6.21 -13.83
N THR A 196 1.66 5.30 -13.23
CA THR A 196 2.23 4.33 -12.29
C THR A 196 1.97 2.92 -12.76
N TRP A 197 3.04 2.18 -13.02
CA TRP A 197 2.96 0.74 -13.04
C TRP A 197 3.00 0.22 -11.62
N THR A 198 1.95 -0.45 -11.21
CA THR A 198 1.88 -1.15 -9.93
C THR A 198 2.03 -2.64 -10.16
N GLU A 199 2.78 -3.33 -9.31
CA GLU A 199 2.99 -4.76 -9.40
C GLU A 199 2.83 -5.40 -8.02
N LEU A 200 1.95 -6.40 -7.92
CA LEU A 200 1.90 -7.30 -6.78
C LEU A 200 2.63 -8.59 -7.14
N ARG A 201 3.52 -9.05 -6.26
CA ARG A 201 4.21 -10.35 -6.37
C ARG A 201 3.83 -11.25 -5.20
N TYR A 202 3.49 -12.48 -5.52
CA TYR A 202 3.09 -13.46 -4.53
C TYR A 202 3.61 -14.87 -4.89
N VAL A 203 4.21 -15.53 -3.92
CA VAL A 203 4.60 -16.94 -4.04
C VAL A 203 3.52 -17.82 -3.40
N PRO A 204 2.88 -18.74 -4.14
CA PRO A 204 1.85 -19.62 -3.58
C PRO A 204 2.31 -20.37 -2.33
N GLY A 205 1.49 -20.34 -1.29
CA GLY A 205 1.79 -20.91 0.03
C GLY A 205 2.48 -19.97 1.01
N SER A 206 2.90 -18.77 0.57
CA SER A 206 3.52 -17.78 1.44
C SER A 206 2.50 -17.07 2.33
N ASN A 207 2.94 -16.55 3.49
CA ASN A 207 2.21 -15.63 4.35
C ASN A 207 2.56 -14.16 4.08
N GLN A 208 3.30 -13.88 3.00
CA GLN A 208 3.69 -12.53 2.60
C GLN A 208 3.53 -12.32 1.10
N PHE A 209 3.39 -11.06 0.72
CA PHE A 209 3.41 -10.58 -0.66
C PHE A 209 4.12 -9.24 -0.72
N SER A 210 4.60 -8.84 -1.90
CA SER A 210 5.24 -7.54 -2.10
C SER A 210 4.50 -6.70 -3.13
N LEU A 211 4.64 -5.39 -2.98
CA LEU A 211 4.25 -4.38 -3.96
C LEU A 211 5.51 -3.71 -4.51
N HIS A 212 5.51 -3.46 -5.81
CA HIS A 212 6.54 -2.71 -6.51
C HIS A 212 5.86 -1.71 -7.43
N ASP A 213 5.90 -0.44 -7.08
CA ASP A 213 5.29 0.64 -7.85
C ASP A 213 6.36 1.52 -8.48
N VAL A 214 6.18 1.86 -9.76
CA VAL A 214 7.05 2.77 -10.50
C VAL A 214 6.20 3.93 -11.03
N LEU A 215 6.33 5.08 -10.40
CA LEU A 215 5.67 6.33 -10.80
C LEU A 215 6.59 7.10 -11.74
N THR A 216 6.12 7.41 -12.94
CA THR A 216 6.87 8.13 -13.98
C THR A 216 6.14 9.41 -14.38
N ASN A 217 6.88 10.50 -14.51
CA ASN A 217 6.39 11.74 -15.09
C ASN A 217 6.56 11.69 -16.61
N HIS A 218 5.46 11.58 -17.35
CA HIS A 218 5.42 11.55 -18.81
C HIS A 218 5.22 12.94 -19.45
N SER A 219 5.08 13.99 -18.65
CA SER A 219 4.95 15.36 -19.15
C SER A 219 6.31 15.95 -19.55
N ASP A 220 6.29 17.06 -20.28
CA ASP A 220 7.50 17.79 -20.71
C ASP A 220 8.06 18.72 -19.60
N TYR A 221 7.43 18.77 -18.43
CA TYR A 221 7.80 19.66 -17.33
C TYR A 221 7.98 18.88 -16.04
N PRO A 222 8.82 19.37 -15.10
CA PRO A 222 8.86 18.83 -13.74
C PRO A 222 7.48 18.89 -13.10
N HIS A 223 7.12 17.83 -12.35
CA HIS A 223 5.82 17.74 -11.69
C HIS A 223 5.97 17.33 -10.23
N ASP A 224 5.19 17.96 -9.37
CA ASP A 224 5.08 17.57 -7.97
C ASP A 224 4.40 16.20 -7.86
N TYR A 225 4.80 15.43 -6.85
CA TYR A 225 4.11 14.19 -6.50
C TYR A 225 4.16 13.92 -4.99
N GLU A 226 3.15 13.22 -4.53
CA GLU A 226 3.02 12.69 -3.18
C GLU A 226 2.43 11.29 -3.25
N ILE A 227 2.84 10.40 -2.34
CA ILE A 227 2.24 9.07 -2.19
C ILE A 227 2.21 8.64 -0.73
N ILE A 228 1.07 8.08 -0.31
CA ILE A 228 0.89 7.39 0.96
C ILE A 228 0.25 6.03 0.68
N TYR A 229 0.81 4.97 1.27
CA TYR A 229 0.24 3.62 1.27
C TYR A 229 -0.62 3.45 2.52
N HIS A 230 -1.89 3.84 2.43
CA HIS A 230 -2.83 3.86 3.54
C HIS A 230 -3.32 2.43 3.84
N SER A 231 -2.70 1.77 4.80
CA SER A 231 -2.90 0.35 5.10
C SER A 231 -3.72 0.16 6.37
N ASN A 232 -4.87 -0.50 6.26
CA ASN A 232 -5.94 -0.51 7.26
C ASN A 232 -6.11 -1.89 7.88
N PHE A 233 -6.09 -1.94 9.21
CA PHE A 233 -6.17 -3.19 9.97
C PHE A 233 -7.23 -3.08 11.08
N SER A 234 -8.02 -4.13 11.24
CA SER A 234 -9.05 -4.24 12.26
C SER A 234 -9.05 -5.63 12.91
N THR A 235 -10.18 -6.05 13.43
CA THR A 235 -10.36 -7.39 13.99
C THR A 235 -10.06 -8.46 12.93
N PRO A 236 -9.44 -9.59 13.29
CA PRO A 236 -9.14 -10.08 14.65
C PRO A 236 -7.77 -9.66 15.21
N ILE A 237 -7.02 -8.80 14.55
CA ILE A 237 -5.71 -8.32 15.00
C ILE A 237 -5.90 -7.14 15.95
N LEU A 238 -6.69 -6.14 15.54
CA LEU A 238 -7.00 -4.97 16.35
C LEU A 238 -8.04 -5.33 17.40
N GLU A 239 -7.70 -5.13 18.66
CA GLU A 239 -8.51 -5.37 19.83
C GLU A 239 -8.02 -4.50 21.00
N GLU A 240 -8.76 -4.45 22.10
CA GLU A 240 -8.27 -3.80 23.33
C GLU A 240 -6.97 -4.47 23.82
N GLY A 241 -5.91 -3.66 23.95
CA GLY A 241 -4.58 -4.13 24.31
C GLY A 241 -3.73 -4.58 23.12
N ALA A 242 -4.21 -4.49 21.89
CA ALA A 242 -3.36 -4.59 20.70
C ALA A 242 -2.31 -3.48 20.68
N ARG A 243 -1.19 -3.70 20.01
CA ARG A 243 -0.04 -2.78 20.02
C ARG A 243 0.39 -2.41 18.60
N PHE A 244 0.73 -1.15 18.41
CA PHE A 244 1.49 -0.66 17.27
C PHE A 244 2.98 -0.70 17.59
N LEU A 245 3.80 -1.15 16.65
CA LEU A 245 5.24 -1.34 16.79
C LEU A 245 5.95 -0.76 15.56
N ALA A 246 6.91 0.12 15.77
CA ALA A 246 7.82 0.60 14.73
C ALA A 246 9.09 1.19 15.36
N PRO A 247 10.26 1.08 14.72
CA PRO A 247 11.45 1.79 15.17
C PRO A 247 11.35 3.25 14.72
N MET A 248 11.56 4.20 15.64
CA MET A 248 11.40 5.62 15.36
C MET A 248 12.30 6.50 16.18
N SER A 249 12.64 7.66 15.62
CA SER A 249 13.36 8.73 16.35
C SER A 249 12.40 9.74 16.98
N GLN A 250 11.25 9.98 16.36
CA GLN A 250 10.27 10.98 16.82
C GLN A 250 8.85 10.53 16.51
N ILE A 251 7.93 10.88 17.42
CA ILE A 251 6.49 10.84 17.22
C ILE A 251 5.88 12.16 17.70
N SER A 252 4.92 12.71 16.94
CA SER A 252 4.17 13.90 17.30
C SER A 252 2.70 13.76 16.92
N PRO A 253 1.78 14.39 17.66
CA PRO A 253 0.38 14.41 17.28
C PRO A 253 0.18 15.20 15.99
N PHE A 254 -0.80 14.80 15.18
CA PHE A 254 -1.17 15.51 13.96
C PHE A 254 -1.80 16.87 14.28
N ASN A 255 -2.67 16.91 15.29
CA ASN A 255 -3.39 18.09 15.75
C ASN A 255 -3.51 18.10 17.28
N ASP A 256 -4.19 19.11 17.81
CA ASP A 256 -4.36 19.27 19.27
C ASP A 256 -5.17 18.15 19.92
N TYR A 257 -6.16 17.59 19.20
CA TYR A 257 -6.95 16.47 19.72
C TYR A 257 -6.09 15.23 19.96
N ALA A 258 -5.21 14.90 19.03
CA ALA A 258 -4.34 13.73 19.14
C ALA A 258 -3.30 13.81 20.29
N LYS A 259 -3.05 15.02 20.86
CA LYS A 259 -2.15 15.19 22.03
C LYS A 259 -2.54 14.30 23.20
N ALA A 260 -3.85 14.11 23.43
CA ALA A 260 -4.34 13.29 24.53
C ALA A 260 -3.90 11.82 24.41
N GLY A 261 -3.73 11.33 23.18
CA GLY A 261 -3.31 9.97 22.87
C GLY A 261 -1.80 9.75 22.88
N LEU A 262 -0.97 10.81 22.99
CA LEU A 262 0.47 10.68 22.85
C LEU A 262 1.10 9.77 23.92
N LYS A 263 0.59 9.76 25.14
CA LYS A 263 1.08 8.89 26.21
C LYS A 263 0.79 7.40 25.99
N ASN A 264 -0.19 7.08 25.13
CA ASN A 264 -0.70 5.73 24.89
C ASN A 264 -0.68 5.40 23.39
N TRP A 265 0.16 6.05 22.62
CA TRP A 265 0.21 5.86 21.17
C TRP A 265 0.44 4.39 20.76
N GLN A 266 1.21 3.66 21.54
CA GLN A 266 1.56 2.25 21.27
C GLN A 266 0.39 1.28 21.44
N THR A 267 -0.60 1.59 22.30
CA THR A 267 -1.64 0.64 22.70
C THR A 267 -3.00 1.09 22.19
N TYR A 268 -3.80 0.15 21.75
CA TYR A 268 -5.17 0.41 21.30
C TYR A 268 -6.17 0.14 22.42
N GLN A 269 -7.18 0.99 22.51
CA GLN A 269 -8.38 0.74 23.30
C GLN A 269 -9.38 -0.10 22.51
N GLY A 270 -10.36 -0.69 23.18
CA GLY A 270 -11.50 -1.35 22.55
C GLY A 270 -12.43 -0.37 21.83
N PRO A 271 -13.44 -0.88 21.10
CA PRO A 271 -14.43 -0.03 20.43
C PRO A 271 -15.09 0.95 21.38
N THR A 272 -14.97 2.25 21.11
CA THR A 272 -15.40 3.33 22.00
C THR A 272 -16.31 4.28 21.23
N LYS A 273 -17.57 4.41 21.69
CA LYS A 273 -18.54 5.31 21.07
C LYS A 273 -18.07 6.77 21.14
N ASP A 274 -18.31 7.51 20.06
CA ASP A 274 -17.97 8.91 19.90
C ASP A 274 -16.44 9.18 19.99
N PHE A 275 -15.60 8.15 19.69
CA PHE A 275 -14.17 8.33 19.52
C PHE A 275 -13.93 9.09 18.23
N ASP A 276 -13.24 10.22 18.32
CA ASP A 276 -12.70 10.89 17.15
C ASP A 276 -11.33 10.33 16.79
N GLU A 277 -10.90 10.47 15.54
CA GLU A 277 -9.64 9.93 15.07
C GLU A 277 -8.43 10.61 15.73
N MET A 278 -7.42 9.83 16.07
CA MET A 278 -6.13 10.32 16.52
C MET A 278 -5.05 9.92 15.51
N VAL A 279 -4.36 10.92 14.99
CA VAL A 279 -3.30 10.72 14.00
C VAL A 279 -1.96 11.15 14.57
N PHE A 280 -0.91 10.38 14.30
CA PHE A 280 0.45 10.64 14.75
C PHE A 280 1.42 10.61 13.58
N ASN A 281 2.29 11.61 13.55
CA ASN A 281 3.38 11.73 12.60
C ASN A 281 4.64 11.09 13.16
N ILE A 282 5.25 10.19 12.43
CA ILE A 282 6.38 9.39 12.89
C ILE A 282 7.57 9.59 11.93
N LYS A 283 8.77 9.81 12.51
CA LYS A 283 10.04 9.72 11.79
C LYS A 283 10.63 8.33 12.03
N PRO A 284 10.48 7.40 11.08
CA PRO A 284 10.99 6.04 11.25
C PRO A 284 12.52 6.01 11.27
N LEU A 285 13.08 5.06 12.00
CA LEU A 285 14.47 4.64 11.88
C LEU A 285 14.57 3.47 10.90
N SER A 286 15.72 3.30 10.27
CA SER A 286 16.02 2.19 9.39
C SER A 286 17.36 1.54 9.70
N ASP A 287 17.58 0.37 9.17
CA ASP A 287 18.88 -0.27 9.19
C ASP A 287 19.85 0.39 8.18
N LYS A 288 21.07 -0.16 8.08
CA LYS A 288 22.12 0.34 7.17
C LYS A 288 21.76 0.29 5.69
N ASP A 289 20.82 -0.56 5.32
CA ASP A 289 20.32 -0.75 3.97
C ASP A 289 18.99 0.01 3.74
N HIS A 290 18.72 1.00 4.59
CA HIS A 290 17.53 1.85 4.61
C HIS A 290 16.20 1.11 4.79
N GLN A 291 16.24 -0.17 5.21
CA GLN A 291 15.04 -0.96 5.43
C GLN A 291 14.49 -0.75 6.83
N THR A 292 13.18 -0.58 6.91
CA THR A 292 12.43 -0.48 8.17
C THR A 292 11.15 -1.28 8.09
N LEU A 293 10.42 -1.34 9.21
CA LEU A 293 9.11 -1.97 9.24
C LEU A 293 8.23 -1.36 10.33
N ALA A 294 6.92 -1.45 10.13
CA ALA A 294 5.92 -1.16 11.14
C ALA A 294 4.96 -2.34 11.25
N ALA A 295 4.37 -2.53 12.43
CA ALA A 295 3.47 -3.66 12.66
C ALA A 295 2.33 -3.28 13.62
N VAL A 296 1.20 -3.98 13.48
CA VAL A 296 0.15 -4.08 14.49
C VAL A 296 0.06 -5.53 14.92
N VAL A 297 0.04 -5.76 16.24
CA VAL A 297 -0.05 -7.10 16.82
C VAL A 297 -1.16 -7.15 17.87
N ASN A 298 -1.85 -8.29 17.94
CA ASN A 298 -2.91 -8.47 18.91
C ASN A 298 -2.37 -8.55 20.36
N LYS A 299 -3.24 -8.43 21.35
CA LYS A 299 -2.89 -8.46 22.77
C LYS A 299 -2.13 -9.72 23.17
N ALA A 300 -2.52 -10.88 22.61
CA ALA A 300 -1.90 -12.15 22.91
C ALA A 300 -0.50 -12.33 22.27
N GLY A 301 -0.08 -11.46 21.34
CA GLY A 301 1.19 -11.56 20.65
C GLY A 301 1.34 -12.79 19.76
N ASN A 302 0.24 -13.25 19.15
CA ASN A 302 0.23 -14.42 18.28
C ASN A 302 -0.43 -14.20 16.92
N LYS A 303 -0.90 -12.99 16.65
CA LYS A 303 -1.43 -12.53 15.36
C LYS A 303 -0.99 -11.10 15.09
N GLY A 304 -0.80 -10.77 13.85
CA GLY A 304 -0.45 -9.41 13.47
C GLY A 304 -0.33 -9.20 11.98
N ALA A 305 0.02 -7.98 11.63
CA ALA A 305 0.43 -7.58 10.31
C ALA A 305 1.71 -6.76 10.40
N SER A 306 2.62 -6.93 9.46
CA SER A 306 3.78 -6.04 9.32
C SER A 306 3.91 -5.54 7.89
N ILE A 307 4.40 -4.30 7.77
CA ILE A 307 4.73 -3.64 6.51
C ILE A 307 6.21 -3.28 6.58
N GLN A 308 7.02 -3.87 5.69
CA GLN A 308 8.41 -3.49 5.49
C GLN A 308 8.49 -2.52 4.31
N PHE A 309 9.34 -1.48 4.43
CA PHE A 309 9.54 -0.47 3.38
C PHE A 309 10.93 0.17 3.48
N ASP A 310 11.32 0.87 2.42
CA ASP A 310 12.58 1.60 2.32
C ASP A 310 12.38 3.07 2.68
N THR A 311 13.16 3.58 3.66
CA THR A 311 13.06 4.97 4.13
C THR A 311 13.63 6.01 3.16
N GLN A 312 14.38 5.62 2.13
CA GLN A 312 14.77 6.53 1.05
C GLN A 312 13.60 6.78 0.09
N GLN A 313 12.76 5.77 -0.09
CA GLN A 313 11.55 5.85 -0.93
C GLN A 313 10.38 6.49 -0.16
N LEU A 314 10.15 6.04 1.07
CA LEU A 314 9.05 6.41 1.95
C LEU A 314 9.60 6.86 3.32
N PRO A 315 10.10 8.11 3.42
CA PRO A 315 10.83 8.58 4.60
C PRO A 315 9.98 8.84 5.83
N LEU A 316 8.65 8.84 5.71
CA LEU A 316 7.71 9.21 6.75
C LEU A 316 6.68 8.11 6.98
N LEU A 317 6.12 8.10 8.18
CA LEU A 317 5.10 7.13 8.58
C LEU A 317 4.00 7.85 9.35
N THR A 318 2.76 7.64 8.95
CA THR A 318 1.58 8.10 9.69
C THR A 318 0.94 6.91 10.40
N LEU A 319 0.57 7.10 11.66
CA LEU A 319 -0.25 6.19 12.43
C LEU A 319 -1.63 6.84 12.63
N TRP A 320 -2.66 6.27 12.01
CA TRP A 320 -4.05 6.68 12.19
C TRP A 320 -4.77 5.68 13.10
N LYS A 321 -5.40 6.18 14.15
CA LYS A 321 -6.19 5.39 15.09
C LYS A 321 -7.63 5.85 15.07
N ASN A 322 -8.53 4.97 14.64
CA ASN A 322 -9.98 5.19 14.68
C ASN A 322 -10.65 4.04 15.46
N THR A 323 -10.66 4.16 16.77
CA THR A 323 -11.22 3.15 17.68
C THR A 323 -12.67 3.43 18.05
N ASP A 324 -13.45 3.97 17.12
CA ASP A 324 -14.91 4.10 17.25
C ASP A 324 -15.58 2.72 17.30
N THR A 325 -16.90 2.65 17.30
CA THR A 325 -17.62 1.39 17.36
C THR A 325 -17.34 0.49 16.15
N LEU A 326 -17.58 -0.80 16.28
CA LEU A 326 -17.43 -1.75 15.17
C LEU A 326 -18.27 -1.38 13.94
N LYS A 327 -19.45 -0.77 14.16
CA LYS A 327 -20.33 -0.34 13.06
C LYS A 327 -19.83 0.91 12.35
N GLN A 328 -19.07 1.77 13.04
CA GLN A 328 -18.47 2.98 12.47
C GLN A 328 -17.08 2.73 11.87
N GLY A 329 -16.60 1.50 11.96
CA GLY A 329 -15.33 1.11 11.39
C GLY A 329 -14.18 1.19 12.41
N TYR A 330 -14.19 0.29 13.40
CA TYR A 330 -13.07 0.10 14.33
C TYR A 330 -11.82 -0.32 13.55
N VAL A 331 -10.85 0.60 13.39
CA VAL A 331 -9.73 0.42 12.45
C VAL A 331 -8.49 1.23 12.87
N THR A 332 -7.33 0.80 12.44
CA THR A 332 -6.08 1.58 12.47
C THR A 332 -5.44 1.61 11.09
N GLY A 333 -4.83 2.75 10.73
CA GLY A 333 -4.00 2.92 9.53
C GLY A 333 -2.52 2.92 9.90
N ILE A 334 -1.72 2.20 9.13
CA ILE A 334 -0.25 2.25 9.12
C ILE A 334 0.16 2.68 7.73
N GLU A 335 0.76 3.86 7.62
CA GLU A 335 0.78 4.60 6.37
C GLU A 335 2.17 5.12 6.02
N PRO A 336 3.06 4.27 5.47
CA PRO A 336 4.32 4.74 4.89
C PRO A 336 4.06 5.71 3.73
N GLY A 337 4.79 6.83 3.69
CA GLY A 337 4.57 7.85 2.67
C GLY A 337 5.78 8.73 2.41
N THR A 338 5.69 9.51 1.33
CA THR A 338 6.67 10.57 1.00
C THR A 338 6.45 11.82 1.84
N ASN A 339 5.25 11.97 2.39
CA ASN A 339 4.74 13.10 3.17
C ASN A 339 3.82 12.60 4.29
N TYR A 340 3.39 13.48 5.16
CA TYR A 340 2.31 13.21 6.12
C TYR A 340 0.96 13.54 5.48
N ALA A 341 -0.14 13.27 6.21
CA ALA A 341 -1.50 13.47 5.69
C ALA A 341 -2.03 14.90 5.84
N TYR A 342 -1.17 15.91 6.00
CA TYR A 342 -1.61 17.31 5.99
C TYR A 342 -2.06 17.76 4.58
N PRO A 343 -2.83 18.86 4.50
CA PRO A 343 -3.12 19.49 3.21
C PRO A 343 -1.85 19.78 2.40
N VAL A 344 -1.91 19.63 1.08
CA VAL A 344 -0.75 19.83 0.18
C VAL A 344 -0.10 21.21 0.33
N THR A 345 -0.85 22.23 0.72
CA THR A 345 -0.31 23.59 1.01
C THR A 345 0.68 23.55 2.16
N ILE A 346 0.34 22.83 3.24
CA ILE A 346 1.21 22.64 4.41
C ILE A 346 2.41 21.77 4.03
N GLU A 347 2.19 20.68 3.26
CA GLU A 347 3.27 19.79 2.82
C GLU A 347 4.30 20.56 1.97
N ARG A 348 3.85 21.51 1.12
CA ARG A 348 4.73 22.41 0.35
C ARG A 348 5.52 23.35 1.25
N GLU A 349 4.88 24.01 2.21
CA GLU A 349 5.54 24.90 3.18
C GLU A 349 6.61 24.16 3.97
N GLN A 350 6.33 22.92 4.35
CA GLN A 350 7.25 22.04 5.07
C GLN A 350 8.27 21.34 4.17
N LYS A 351 8.27 21.59 2.86
CA LYS A 351 9.19 21.02 1.85
C LYS A 351 9.17 19.48 1.79
N ARG A 352 8.00 18.88 2.04
CA ARG A 352 7.82 17.44 1.95
C ARG A 352 7.25 16.97 0.61
N VAL A 353 6.67 17.86 -0.17
CA VAL A 353 6.25 17.55 -1.54
C VAL A 353 7.48 17.23 -2.38
N LYS A 354 7.46 16.10 -3.07
CA LYS A 354 8.52 15.65 -3.96
C LYS A 354 8.28 16.12 -5.38
N GLN A 355 9.33 16.13 -6.20
CA GLN A 355 9.24 16.53 -7.60
C GLN A 355 9.94 15.49 -8.49
N LEU A 356 9.31 15.15 -9.62
CA LEU A 356 9.88 14.37 -10.70
C LEU A 356 10.20 15.28 -11.88
N ALA A 357 11.44 15.25 -12.36
CA ALA A 357 11.82 15.86 -13.63
C ALA A 357 11.08 15.18 -14.79
N GLN A 358 11.06 15.81 -15.97
CA GLN A 358 10.59 15.20 -17.20
C GLN A 358 11.22 13.81 -17.41
N GLY A 359 10.40 12.80 -17.65
CA GLY A 359 10.82 11.42 -17.90
C GLY A 359 11.41 10.68 -16.69
N ALA A 360 11.51 11.34 -15.54
CA ALA A 360 12.03 10.70 -14.33
C ALA A 360 10.99 9.79 -13.66
N SER A 361 11.48 8.82 -12.91
CA SER A 361 10.65 7.88 -12.16
C SER A 361 11.05 7.83 -10.68
N ALA A 362 10.08 7.55 -9.83
CA ALA A 362 10.25 7.16 -8.45
C ALA A 362 9.74 5.74 -8.25
N THR A 363 10.42 4.96 -7.42
CA THR A 363 10.09 3.57 -7.14
C THR A 363 9.72 3.40 -5.68
N PHE A 364 8.76 2.54 -5.41
CA PHE A 364 8.28 2.24 -4.07
C PHE A 364 8.13 0.74 -3.88
N ASP A 365 8.80 0.20 -2.88
CA ASP A 365 8.82 -1.22 -2.54
C ASP A 365 8.27 -1.45 -1.13
N LEU A 366 7.25 -2.28 -1.01
CA LEU A 366 6.66 -2.66 0.26
C LEU A 366 6.50 -4.18 0.33
N THR A 367 6.72 -4.75 1.51
CA THR A 367 6.39 -6.16 1.78
C THR A 367 5.41 -6.24 2.94
N TYR A 368 4.28 -6.87 2.70
CA TYR A 368 3.24 -7.14 3.69
C TYR A 368 3.36 -8.58 4.17
N THR A 369 3.36 -8.78 5.48
CA THR A 369 3.39 -10.11 6.09
C THR A 369 2.22 -10.28 7.04
N LEU A 370 1.45 -11.34 6.86
CA LEU A 370 0.44 -11.78 7.81
C LEU A 370 1.12 -12.65 8.85
N LEU A 371 1.15 -12.18 10.11
CA LEU A 371 1.74 -12.89 11.24
C LEU A 371 0.65 -13.77 11.90
N HIS A 372 0.87 -15.07 11.95
CA HIS A 372 -0.15 -16.01 12.38
C HIS A 372 0.26 -16.89 13.58
N ASN A 373 1.43 -16.63 14.17
CA ASN A 373 1.91 -17.28 15.40
C ASN A 373 2.88 -16.38 16.17
N SER A 374 3.14 -16.73 17.43
CA SER A 374 4.00 -15.94 18.33
C SER A 374 5.47 -15.93 17.89
N GLU A 375 5.95 -16.93 17.18
CA GLU A 375 7.33 -16.94 16.67
C GLU A 375 7.56 -15.83 15.66
N GLN A 376 6.63 -15.67 14.72
CA GLN A 376 6.67 -14.60 13.71
C GLN A 376 6.52 -13.22 14.34
N VAL A 377 5.60 -13.06 15.31
CA VAL A 377 5.45 -11.81 16.06
C VAL A 377 6.74 -11.45 16.79
N ASN A 378 7.33 -12.39 17.53
CA ASN A 378 8.59 -12.20 18.25
C ASN A 378 9.75 -11.86 17.30
N ALA A 379 9.79 -12.44 16.10
CA ALA A 379 10.81 -12.12 15.10
C ALA A 379 10.70 -10.66 14.61
N VAL A 380 9.48 -10.18 14.37
CA VAL A 380 9.19 -8.78 14.02
C VAL A 380 9.59 -7.85 15.16
N GLU A 381 9.20 -8.14 16.40
CA GLU A 381 9.57 -7.34 17.57
C GLU A 381 11.08 -7.23 17.75
N LYS A 382 11.81 -8.36 17.63
CA LYS A 382 13.28 -8.37 17.70
C LYS A 382 13.91 -7.53 16.60
N ARG A 383 13.39 -7.57 15.38
CA ARG A 383 13.92 -6.75 14.28
C ARG A 383 13.68 -5.26 14.53
N ILE A 384 12.49 -4.87 15.02
CA ILE A 384 12.18 -3.49 15.41
C ILE A 384 13.13 -3.02 16.50
N GLN A 385 13.35 -3.84 17.55
CA GLN A 385 14.29 -3.53 18.63
C GLN A 385 15.73 -3.38 18.13
N ALA A 386 16.16 -4.22 17.19
CA ALA A 386 17.50 -4.14 16.61
C ALA A 386 17.71 -2.83 15.82
N ILE A 387 16.70 -2.38 15.07
CA ILE A 387 16.75 -1.09 14.36
C ILE A 387 16.66 0.08 15.33
N GLN A 388 15.79 -0.01 16.34
CA GLN A 388 15.66 1.05 17.37
C GLN A 388 16.97 1.26 18.15
N GLY A 389 17.67 0.18 18.44
CA GLY A 389 18.94 0.23 19.20
C GLY A 389 18.77 0.99 20.52
N ASN A 390 19.68 1.94 20.76
CA ASN A 390 19.67 2.82 21.94
C ASN A 390 19.00 4.19 21.67
N THR A 391 18.42 4.39 20.49
CA THR A 391 17.78 5.66 20.14
C THR A 391 16.53 5.86 20.99
N LYS A 392 16.49 6.94 21.77
CA LYS A 392 15.30 7.32 22.53
C LYS A 392 14.29 7.97 21.59
N ILE A 393 13.03 7.64 21.80
CA ILE A 393 11.93 8.25 21.06
C ILE A 393 11.68 9.65 21.61
N ASP A 394 11.72 10.65 20.73
CA ASP A 394 11.29 12.00 21.05
C ASP A 394 9.76 12.09 20.90
N GLU A 395 9.05 12.09 22.04
CA GLU A 395 7.61 12.28 22.10
C GLU A 395 7.30 13.79 22.11
N ASN A 396 7.38 14.42 20.94
CA ASN A 396 7.11 15.84 20.79
C ASN A 396 5.61 16.14 20.86
N ALA A 397 5.15 16.78 21.95
CA ALA A 397 3.73 17.09 22.15
C ALA A 397 3.19 18.23 21.26
N THR A 398 4.04 18.88 20.47
CA THR A 398 3.64 19.96 19.58
C THR A 398 3.35 19.38 18.18
N PRO A 399 2.14 19.62 17.61
CA PRO A 399 1.90 19.30 16.19
C PRO A 399 2.94 19.96 15.29
N ILE A 400 3.39 19.25 14.23
CA ILE A 400 4.40 19.80 13.32
C ILE A 400 3.84 20.89 12.43
N ALA A 401 2.51 20.95 12.28
CA ALA A 401 1.76 22.00 11.62
C ALA A 401 0.38 22.13 12.28
N THR A 402 -0.26 23.24 12.08
CA THR A 402 -1.67 23.47 12.43
C THR A 402 -2.49 23.55 11.16
N GLU A 403 -3.66 22.94 11.15
CA GLU A 403 -4.63 23.07 10.06
C GLU A 403 -5.21 24.47 9.98
#